data_08dc5fab84fc1064a636eea6a93bdbef
#
_entry.id   08dc5fab84fc1064a636eea6a93bdbef
#
_cell.length_a   1.000
_cell.length_b   1.000
_cell.length_c   1.000
_cell.angle_alpha   90.00
_cell.angle_beta   90.00
_cell.angle_gamma   90.00
#
_symmetry.space_group_name_H-M   'P 1'
#
loop_
_entity.id
_entity.type
_entity.pdbx_description
1 polymer ?
#
loop_
_entity_poly.entity_id
_entity_poly.type
_entity_poly.pdbx_seq_one_letter_code
_entity_poly.pdbx_strand_id
1 'polypeptide(L)'
;MNEPLKLMFIAAHPDDEALGMGFTLAKYAAEGVEVSLVCATRGERGWTGPAEDDPGLQALGRVREAELRASARVLGAKEIHLLDYIDGDLDQADPHEAALKIAALLRRVRPQVAVTFDPFGAYGHPDHIAISQFTASAVLLAARPDLLDGGLEPFVLPKLYYMVDSQP
;
A
#
# COMPACT_ATOMS: atom_id res chain seq x y z
N MET A 1 9.32 -25.58 12.63
CA MET A 1 9.85 -24.23 12.31
C MET A 1 8.68 -23.28 12.42
N ASN A 2 8.83 -22.19 13.15
CA ASN A 2 7.77 -21.17 13.21
C ASN A 2 7.64 -20.52 11.83
N GLU A 3 6.41 -20.24 11.40
CA GLU A 3 6.20 -19.46 10.19
C GLU A 3 6.87 -18.08 10.33
N PRO A 4 7.46 -17.53 9.23
CA PRO A 4 8.06 -16.22 9.29
C PRO A 4 7.02 -15.15 9.62
N LEU A 5 7.43 -14.12 10.35
CA LEU A 5 6.61 -12.94 10.57
C LEU A 5 6.39 -12.21 9.24
N LYS A 6 5.21 -11.58 9.10
CA LYS A 6 4.83 -10.86 7.88
C LYS A 6 4.46 -9.42 8.21
N LEU A 7 4.98 -8.52 7.40
CA LEU A 7 4.70 -7.08 7.46
C LEU A 7 4.13 -6.63 6.11
N MET A 8 3.01 -5.91 6.13
CA MET A 8 2.41 -5.34 4.94
C MET A 8 2.42 -3.83 5.04
N PHE A 9 3.00 -3.15 4.03
CA PHE A 9 2.88 -1.70 3.88
C PHE A 9 1.87 -1.38 2.78
N ILE A 10 0.91 -0.50 3.08
CA ILE A 10 -0.20 -0.13 2.20
C ILE A 10 -0.09 1.36 1.92
N ALA A 11 0.27 1.68 0.67
CA ALA A 11 0.63 3.00 0.19
C ALA A 11 -0.26 3.47 -0.96
N ALA A 12 -0.22 4.76 -1.27
CA ALA A 12 -0.96 5.36 -2.37
C ALA A 12 -0.18 5.32 -3.69
N HIS A 13 1.12 5.66 -3.66
CA HIS A 13 1.92 5.89 -4.86
C HIS A 13 3.24 5.10 -4.84
N PRO A 14 3.82 4.80 -6.02
CA PRO A 14 5.23 4.43 -6.12
C PRO A 14 6.12 5.55 -5.57
N ASP A 15 7.04 5.25 -4.69
CA ASP A 15 7.96 6.05 -3.89
C ASP A 15 7.63 6.13 -2.40
N ASP A 16 6.38 6.04 -1.99
CA ASP A 16 5.97 6.03 -0.59
C ASP A 16 6.73 4.98 0.23
N GLU A 17 6.97 3.79 -0.36
CA GLU A 17 7.69 2.71 0.31
C GLU A 17 9.15 3.06 0.58
N ALA A 18 9.77 3.83 -0.30
CA ALA A 18 11.17 4.21 -0.18
C ALA A 18 11.34 5.44 0.71
N LEU A 19 10.54 6.48 0.48
CA LEU A 19 10.65 7.76 1.20
C LEU A 19 10.12 7.66 2.63
N GLY A 20 8.98 7.01 2.82
CA GLY A 20 8.33 6.93 4.14
C GLY A 20 8.80 5.75 4.98
N MET A 21 9.03 4.60 4.38
CA MET A 21 9.24 3.34 5.11
C MET A 21 10.52 2.58 4.75
N GLY A 22 11.38 3.11 3.86
CA GLY A 22 12.49 2.38 3.27
C GLY A 22 13.42 1.71 4.29
N PHE A 23 13.89 2.44 5.30
CA PHE A 23 14.72 1.88 6.36
C PHE A 23 14.01 0.79 7.17
N THR A 24 12.74 1.00 7.49
CA THR A 24 11.94 0.05 8.27
C THR A 24 11.73 -1.24 7.49
N LEU A 25 11.33 -1.15 6.22
CA LEU A 25 11.09 -2.31 5.37
C LEU A 25 12.37 -3.12 5.14
N ALA A 26 13.47 -2.44 4.76
CA ALA A 26 14.76 -3.09 4.54
C ALA A 26 15.30 -3.77 5.81
N LYS A 27 15.17 -3.10 6.97
CA LYS A 27 15.58 -3.66 8.26
C LYS A 27 14.84 -4.97 8.55
N TYR A 28 13.51 -4.96 8.52
CA TYR A 28 12.73 -6.15 8.85
C TYR A 28 12.90 -7.26 7.82
N ALA A 29 13.02 -6.92 6.52
CA ALA A 29 13.36 -7.91 5.50
C ALA A 29 14.71 -8.59 5.77
N ALA A 30 15.72 -7.83 6.15
CA ALA A 30 17.04 -8.37 6.53
C ALA A 30 16.99 -9.25 7.81
N GLU A 31 16.04 -9.02 8.70
CA GLU A 31 15.78 -9.84 9.89
C GLU A 31 14.92 -11.09 9.59
N GLY A 32 14.57 -11.34 8.32
CA GLY A 32 13.82 -12.51 7.90
C GLY A 32 12.29 -12.35 7.95
N VAL A 33 11.78 -11.12 8.15
CA VAL A 33 10.35 -10.83 8.02
C VAL A 33 9.95 -10.81 6.55
N GLU A 34 8.84 -11.44 6.21
CA GLU A 34 8.27 -11.36 4.87
C GLU A 34 7.54 -10.02 4.68
N VAL A 35 8.12 -9.16 3.85
CA VAL A 35 7.57 -7.84 3.54
C VAL A 35 6.72 -7.92 2.28
N SER A 36 5.48 -7.39 2.35
CA SER A 36 4.58 -7.22 1.21
C SER A 36 4.25 -5.74 1.04
N LEU A 37 4.19 -5.27 -0.21
CA LEU A 37 3.78 -3.92 -0.56
C LEU A 37 2.43 -3.94 -1.25
N VAL A 38 1.56 -3.03 -0.86
CA VAL A 38 0.33 -2.69 -1.57
C VAL A 38 0.45 -1.24 -2.00
N CYS A 39 0.28 -0.97 -3.30
CA CYS A 39 0.30 0.38 -3.84
C CYS A 39 -1.00 0.62 -4.59
N ALA A 40 -1.72 1.71 -4.26
CA ALA A 40 -3.05 1.95 -4.81
C ALA A 40 -3.01 2.33 -6.28
N THR A 41 -2.04 3.13 -6.69
CA THR A 41 -1.91 3.71 -8.04
C THR A 41 -0.56 3.35 -8.66
N ARG A 42 -0.34 3.76 -9.90
CA ARG A 42 0.98 3.70 -10.54
C ARG A 42 1.70 5.04 -10.57
N GLY A 43 1.15 6.07 -9.90
CA GLY A 43 1.73 7.40 -9.89
C GLY A 43 1.66 8.09 -11.26
N GLU A 44 0.57 7.89 -11.97
CA GLU A 44 0.39 8.27 -13.38
C GLU A 44 0.44 9.78 -13.60
N ARG A 45 0.15 10.59 -12.57
CA ARG A 45 0.18 12.06 -12.64
C ARG A 45 1.42 12.68 -11.98
N GLY A 46 2.37 11.87 -11.55
CA GLY A 46 3.59 12.32 -10.87
C GLY A 46 4.70 12.84 -11.79
N TRP A 47 4.38 13.36 -13.00
CA TRP A 47 5.37 13.97 -13.87
C TRP A 47 5.86 15.32 -13.30
N THR A 48 7.17 15.46 -13.18
CA THR A 48 7.82 16.67 -12.62
C THR A 48 8.73 17.39 -13.63
N GLY A 49 8.83 16.88 -14.85
CA GLY A 49 9.61 17.48 -15.93
C GLY A 49 8.84 18.57 -16.69
N PRO A 50 9.44 19.11 -17.79
CA PRO A 50 8.75 20.04 -18.68
C PRO A 50 7.46 19.43 -19.25
N ALA A 51 6.41 20.25 -19.42
CA ALA A 51 5.11 19.77 -19.86
C ALA A 51 5.15 19.21 -21.30
N GLU A 52 6.05 19.72 -22.15
CA GLU A 52 6.27 19.26 -23.52
C GLU A 52 6.88 17.84 -23.59
N ASP A 53 7.54 17.41 -22.53
CA ASP A 53 8.17 16.09 -22.42
C ASP A 53 7.32 15.08 -21.65
N ASP A 54 6.09 15.45 -21.19
CA ASP A 54 5.21 14.57 -20.46
C ASP A 54 4.84 13.33 -21.31
N PRO A 55 5.21 12.12 -20.89
CA PRO A 55 4.94 10.90 -21.64
C PRO A 55 3.46 10.49 -21.62
N GLY A 56 2.63 11.16 -20.82
CA GLY A 56 1.24 10.86 -20.57
C GLY A 56 1.03 9.74 -19.53
N LEU A 57 -0.18 9.71 -18.97
CA LEU A 57 -0.53 8.88 -17.80
C LEU A 57 -0.10 7.42 -17.95
N GLN A 58 -0.43 6.80 -19.09
CA GLN A 58 -0.17 5.37 -19.26
C GLN A 58 1.32 5.04 -19.38
N ALA A 59 2.10 5.91 -20.06
CA ALA A 59 3.52 5.67 -20.21
C ALA A 59 4.26 5.96 -18.90
N LEU A 60 3.91 7.04 -18.21
CA LEU A 60 4.45 7.36 -16.89
C LEU A 60 4.14 6.26 -15.87
N GLY A 61 2.89 5.78 -15.81
CA GLY A 61 2.50 4.70 -14.91
C GLY A 61 3.31 3.43 -15.12
N ARG A 62 3.64 3.07 -16.37
CA ARG A 62 4.55 1.92 -16.64
C ARG A 62 5.96 2.14 -16.12
N VAL A 63 6.49 3.34 -16.28
CA VAL A 63 7.83 3.71 -15.77
C VAL A 63 7.84 3.61 -14.26
N ARG A 64 6.90 4.27 -13.57
CA ARG A 64 6.83 4.29 -12.11
C ARG A 64 6.51 2.92 -11.50
N GLU A 65 5.71 2.09 -12.16
CA GLU A 65 5.55 0.70 -11.73
C GLU A 65 6.87 -0.07 -11.80
N ALA A 66 7.67 0.14 -12.85
CA ALA A 66 8.98 -0.50 -12.95
C ALA A 66 9.94 -0.03 -11.86
N GLU A 67 9.91 1.25 -11.51
CA GLU A 67 10.66 1.84 -10.39
C GLU A 67 10.23 1.26 -9.04
N LEU A 68 8.91 1.18 -8.76
CA LEU A 68 8.37 0.53 -7.56
C LEU A 68 8.87 -0.91 -7.44
N ARG A 69 8.85 -1.67 -8.55
CA ARG A 69 9.33 -3.05 -8.56
C ARG A 69 10.85 -3.15 -8.33
N ALA A 70 11.61 -2.17 -8.81
CA ALA A 70 13.04 -2.09 -8.55
C ALA A 70 13.34 -1.73 -7.09
N SER A 71 12.65 -0.73 -6.55
CA SER A 71 12.71 -0.32 -5.13
C SER A 71 12.37 -1.48 -4.22
N ALA A 72 11.24 -2.16 -4.45
CA ALA A 72 10.81 -3.31 -3.67
C ALA A 72 11.87 -4.42 -3.59
N ARG A 73 12.57 -4.71 -4.70
CA ARG A 73 13.68 -5.68 -4.70
C ARG A 73 14.83 -5.25 -3.80
N VAL A 74 15.19 -3.96 -3.84
CA VAL A 74 16.24 -3.40 -2.98
C VAL A 74 15.85 -3.46 -1.52
N LEU A 75 14.59 -3.15 -1.21
CA LEU A 75 14.05 -3.19 0.16
C LEU A 75 13.79 -4.61 0.68
N GLY A 76 13.93 -5.63 -0.17
CA GLY A 76 13.72 -7.03 0.21
C GLY A 76 12.25 -7.43 0.32
N ALA A 77 11.34 -6.66 -0.28
CA ALA A 77 9.92 -7.03 -0.34
C ALA A 77 9.72 -8.25 -1.26
N LYS A 78 8.91 -9.21 -0.80
CA LYS A 78 8.62 -10.45 -1.54
C LYS A 78 7.48 -10.31 -2.53
N GLU A 79 6.48 -9.50 -2.20
CA GLU A 79 5.27 -9.35 -2.99
C GLU A 79 4.91 -7.88 -3.16
N ILE A 80 4.36 -7.54 -4.34
CA ILE A 80 3.81 -6.22 -4.68
C ILE A 80 2.42 -6.44 -5.24
N HIS A 81 1.45 -5.73 -4.69
CA HIS A 81 0.06 -5.72 -5.12
C HIS A 81 -0.34 -4.32 -5.57
N LEU A 82 -0.75 -4.15 -6.81
CA LEU A 82 -1.32 -2.91 -7.32
C LEU A 82 -2.85 -3.01 -7.26
N LEU A 83 -3.52 -1.93 -6.82
CA LEU A 83 -4.98 -1.89 -6.72
C LEU A 83 -5.64 -1.32 -7.97
N ASP A 84 -4.83 -0.82 -8.93
CA ASP A 84 -5.26 -0.32 -10.24
C ASP A 84 -6.18 0.92 -10.18
N TYR A 85 -6.00 1.77 -9.18
CA TYR A 85 -6.58 3.11 -9.14
C TYR A 85 -5.66 4.12 -9.85
N ILE A 86 -6.22 5.28 -10.20
CA ILE A 86 -5.48 6.36 -10.85
C ILE A 86 -4.96 7.36 -9.80
N ASP A 87 -3.71 7.72 -9.93
CA ASP A 87 -3.05 8.75 -9.12
C ASP A 87 -3.83 10.08 -9.15
N GLY A 88 -4.09 10.65 -7.98
CA GLY A 88 -4.85 11.88 -7.78
C GLY A 88 -6.37 11.73 -7.85
N ASP A 89 -6.90 10.53 -8.07
CA ASP A 89 -8.35 10.24 -8.08
C ASP A 89 -8.74 9.20 -7.02
N LEU A 90 -7.82 8.83 -6.11
CA LEU A 90 -8.10 7.79 -5.15
C LEU A 90 -9.20 8.17 -4.16
N ASP A 91 -9.32 9.46 -3.82
CA ASP A 91 -10.39 10.00 -3.00
C ASP A 91 -11.78 9.97 -3.67
N GLN A 92 -11.83 9.76 -4.99
CA GLN A 92 -13.07 9.57 -5.78
C GLN A 92 -13.47 8.10 -5.94
N ALA A 93 -12.61 7.17 -5.52
CA ALA A 93 -12.89 5.73 -5.62
C ALA A 93 -14.02 5.32 -4.68
N ASP A 94 -14.75 4.26 -5.04
CA ASP A 94 -15.73 3.65 -4.12
C ASP A 94 -15.01 3.10 -2.89
N PRO A 95 -15.24 3.67 -1.70
CA PRO A 95 -14.49 3.30 -0.49
C PRO A 95 -14.77 1.87 -0.04
N HIS A 96 -15.95 1.33 -0.35
CA HIS A 96 -16.28 -0.05 0.00
C HIS A 96 -15.55 -1.03 -0.91
N GLU A 97 -15.53 -0.79 -2.22
CA GLU A 97 -14.77 -1.60 -3.17
C GLU A 97 -13.27 -1.59 -2.84
N ALA A 98 -12.70 -0.42 -2.59
CA ALA A 98 -11.29 -0.27 -2.24
C ALA A 98 -10.95 -1.01 -0.94
N ALA A 99 -11.77 -0.86 0.09
CA ALA A 99 -11.59 -1.57 1.34
C ALA A 99 -11.72 -3.10 1.18
N LEU A 100 -12.63 -3.59 0.32
CA LEU A 100 -12.74 -5.03 0.04
C LEU A 100 -11.51 -5.59 -0.68
N LYS A 101 -10.92 -4.86 -1.64
CA LYS A 101 -9.66 -5.24 -2.30
C LYS A 101 -8.54 -5.41 -1.27
N ILE A 102 -8.39 -4.45 -0.36
CA ILE A 102 -7.36 -4.50 0.69
C ILE A 102 -7.68 -5.62 1.70
N ALA A 103 -8.95 -5.80 2.10
CA ALA A 103 -9.36 -6.86 3.00
C ALA A 103 -9.05 -8.26 2.44
N ALA A 104 -9.23 -8.46 1.14
CA ALA A 104 -8.85 -9.70 0.46
C ALA A 104 -7.33 -9.95 0.53
N LEU A 105 -6.52 -8.91 0.38
CA LEU A 105 -5.07 -8.99 0.54
C LEU A 105 -4.67 -9.32 1.98
N LEU A 106 -5.29 -8.69 2.97
CA LEU A 106 -5.07 -8.99 4.38
C LEU A 106 -5.39 -10.46 4.71
N ARG A 107 -6.49 -11.00 4.18
CA ARG A 107 -6.84 -12.42 4.36
C ARG A 107 -5.87 -13.37 3.68
N ARG A 108 -5.37 -13.01 2.49
CA ARG A 108 -4.45 -13.83 1.71
C ARG A 108 -3.06 -13.87 2.34
N VAL A 109 -2.51 -12.70 2.68
CA VAL A 109 -1.13 -12.56 3.19
C VAL A 109 -1.07 -12.90 4.68
N ARG A 110 -2.09 -12.55 5.47
CA ARG A 110 -2.21 -12.74 6.92
C ARG A 110 -1.03 -12.11 7.68
N PRO A 111 -0.75 -10.80 7.50
CA PRO A 111 0.38 -10.14 8.15
C PRO A 111 0.13 -9.96 9.66
N GLN A 112 1.18 -10.05 10.49
CA GLN A 112 1.08 -9.70 11.90
C GLN A 112 1.04 -8.18 12.10
N VAL A 113 1.59 -7.43 11.16
CA VAL A 113 1.63 -5.97 11.17
C VAL A 113 1.25 -5.45 9.80
N ALA A 114 0.32 -4.50 9.76
CA ALA A 114 0.11 -3.62 8.62
C ALA A 114 0.50 -2.19 8.98
N VAL A 115 1.02 -1.45 8.01
CA VAL A 115 1.34 -0.03 8.14
C VAL A 115 0.70 0.70 6.97
N THR A 116 0.13 1.86 7.23
CA THR A 116 -0.39 2.79 6.22
C THR A 116 -0.17 4.24 6.65
N PHE A 117 -0.64 5.19 5.88
CA PHE A 117 -0.63 6.61 6.30
C PHE A 117 -1.55 6.84 7.48
N ASP A 118 -1.25 7.88 8.26
CA ASP A 118 -2.14 8.38 9.30
C ASP A 118 -3.43 8.99 8.70
N PRO A 119 -4.47 9.22 9.50
CA PRO A 119 -5.73 9.78 8.98
C PRO A 119 -5.61 11.18 8.35
N PHE A 120 -4.53 11.90 8.65
CA PHE A 120 -4.23 13.21 8.04
C PHE A 120 -3.48 13.05 6.70
N GLY A 121 -2.99 11.84 6.36
CA GLY A 121 -2.29 11.57 5.10
C GLY A 121 -0.88 12.16 5.05
N ALA A 122 -0.16 12.09 6.17
CA ALA A 122 1.16 12.67 6.38
C ALA A 122 1.16 14.20 6.29
N TYR A 123 1.10 14.75 5.09
CA TYR A 123 1.06 16.20 4.82
C TYR A 123 -0.26 16.68 4.20
N GLY A 124 -1.33 15.91 4.31
CA GLY A 124 -2.65 16.26 3.79
C GLY A 124 -2.91 15.89 2.34
N HIS A 125 -2.15 14.94 1.76
CA HIS A 125 -2.40 14.49 0.40
C HIS A 125 -3.73 13.72 0.32
N PRO A 126 -4.67 14.07 -0.61
CA PRO A 126 -5.98 13.41 -0.69
C PRO A 126 -5.90 11.89 -0.83
N ASP A 127 -5.02 11.38 -1.69
CA ASP A 127 -4.84 9.94 -1.90
C ASP A 127 -4.29 9.24 -0.65
N HIS A 128 -3.40 9.90 0.13
CA HIS A 128 -2.90 9.35 1.39
C HIS A 128 -3.99 9.27 2.45
N ILE A 129 -4.87 10.28 2.51
CA ILE A 129 -6.04 10.27 3.39
C ILE A 129 -6.98 9.14 2.98
N ALA A 130 -7.25 8.99 1.67
CA ALA A 130 -8.14 7.97 1.13
C ALA A 130 -7.61 6.55 1.45
N ILE A 131 -6.34 6.26 1.16
CA ILE A 131 -5.78 4.93 1.42
C ILE A 131 -5.73 4.59 2.90
N SER A 132 -5.52 5.58 3.77
CA SER A 132 -5.60 5.43 5.23
C SER A 132 -7.00 4.98 5.65
N GLN A 133 -8.04 5.65 5.17
CA GLN A 133 -9.44 5.33 5.47
C GLN A 133 -9.85 3.96 4.92
N PHE A 134 -9.45 3.65 3.68
CA PHE A 134 -9.72 2.35 3.06
C PHE A 134 -9.05 1.21 3.83
N THR A 135 -7.81 1.42 4.26
CA THR A 135 -7.08 0.44 5.07
C THR A 135 -7.74 0.22 6.43
N ALA A 136 -8.13 1.28 7.13
CA ALA A 136 -8.82 1.17 8.41
C ALA A 136 -10.14 0.40 8.28
N SER A 137 -10.92 0.68 7.23
CA SER A 137 -12.14 -0.05 6.89
C SER A 137 -11.85 -1.52 6.54
N ALA A 138 -10.81 -1.77 5.75
CA ALA A 138 -10.40 -3.09 5.33
C ALA A 138 -10.06 -4.03 6.49
N VAL A 139 -9.44 -3.51 7.55
CA VAL A 139 -9.13 -4.28 8.77
C VAL A 139 -10.40 -4.86 9.41
N LEU A 140 -11.47 -4.06 9.47
CA LEU A 140 -12.77 -4.51 10.00
C LEU A 140 -13.43 -5.52 9.06
N LEU A 141 -13.40 -5.25 7.74
CA LEU A 141 -13.98 -6.13 6.73
C LEU A 141 -13.25 -7.48 6.65
N ALA A 142 -11.93 -7.49 6.80
CA ALA A 142 -11.14 -8.72 6.80
C ALA A 142 -11.52 -9.68 7.93
N ALA A 143 -11.98 -9.18 9.06
CA ALA A 143 -12.40 -9.99 10.21
C ALA A 143 -13.82 -10.58 10.07
N ARG A 144 -14.64 -10.09 9.14
CA ARG A 144 -16.04 -10.51 9.01
C ARG A 144 -16.20 -11.81 8.24
N PRO A 145 -16.87 -12.84 8.80
CA PRO A 145 -17.02 -14.14 8.15
C PRO A 145 -17.98 -14.14 6.96
N ASP A 146 -18.89 -13.15 6.88
CA ASP A 146 -19.95 -13.01 5.88
C ASP A 146 -19.56 -12.16 4.67
N LEU A 147 -18.32 -11.67 4.62
CA LEU A 147 -17.80 -10.88 3.54
C LEU A 147 -16.66 -11.61 2.83
N LEU A 148 -16.53 -11.40 1.51
CA LEU A 148 -15.54 -12.01 0.65
C LEU A 148 -15.77 -13.52 0.43
N ASP A 149 -16.60 -13.81 -0.57
CA ASP A 149 -16.71 -15.14 -1.15
C ASP A 149 -15.39 -15.50 -1.87
N GLY A 150 -15.03 -16.77 -1.89
CA GLY A 150 -13.83 -17.23 -2.60
C GLY A 150 -12.83 -18.03 -1.75
N GLY A 151 -13.27 -18.51 -0.57
CA GLY A 151 -12.47 -19.44 0.25
C GLY A 151 -11.35 -18.79 1.06
N LEU A 152 -11.36 -17.46 1.17
CA LEU A 152 -10.43 -16.74 2.06
C LEU A 152 -11.01 -16.67 3.48
N GLU A 153 -10.40 -17.39 4.40
CA GLU A 153 -10.82 -17.38 5.80
C GLU A 153 -10.73 -15.98 6.43
N PRO A 154 -11.67 -15.63 7.33
CA PRO A 154 -11.61 -14.40 8.09
C PRO A 154 -10.25 -14.19 8.76
N PHE A 155 -9.81 -12.96 8.82
CA PHE A 155 -8.52 -12.61 9.40
C PHE A 155 -8.64 -11.36 10.29
N VAL A 156 -8.25 -11.51 11.54
CA VAL A 156 -8.12 -10.38 12.49
C VAL A 156 -6.68 -9.91 12.44
N LEU A 157 -6.45 -8.71 11.90
CA LEU A 157 -5.12 -8.10 11.87
C LEU A 157 -4.66 -7.78 13.31
N PRO A 158 -3.52 -8.32 13.79
CA PRO A 158 -3.08 -8.09 15.16
C PRO A 158 -2.68 -6.64 15.45
N LYS A 159 -2.03 -5.95 14.48
CA LYS A 159 -1.53 -4.58 14.66
C LYS A 159 -1.63 -3.77 13.37
N LEU A 160 -2.25 -2.59 13.47
CA LEU A 160 -2.19 -1.54 12.45
C LEU A 160 -1.39 -0.37 13.00
N TYR A 161 -0.35 0.05 12.28
CA TYR A 161 0.43 1.25 12.57
C TYR A 161 0.20 2.32 11.50
N TYR A 162 0.36 3.55 11.92
CA TYR A 162 0.29 4.71 11.04
C TYR A 162 1.67 5.33 10.86
N MET A 163 2.04 5.57 9.60
CA MET A 163 3.18 6.40 9.25
C MET A 163 2.74 7.86 9.39
N VAL A 164 3.46 8.62 10.19
CA VAL A 164 3.24 10.05 10.39
C VAL A 164 4.47 10.81 9.89
N ASP A 165 4.24 11.92 9.20
CA ASP A 165 5.31 12.87 8.91
C ASP A 165 5.41 13.84 10.09
N SER A 166 6.54 13.80 10.77
CA SER A 166 6.83 14.74 11.86
C SER A 166 7.36 16.05 11.25
N GLN A 167 6.48 16.84 10.66
CA GLN A 167 6.83 18.23 10.35
C GLN A 167 6.98 19.00 11.65
N PRO A 168 8.07 19.75 11.83
CA PRO A 168 8.27 20.58 13.02
C PRO A 168 7.30 21.74 13.08
#